data_33a6ee0e72fcadb835415daef38d9c0b
#
_entry.id   33a6ee0e72fcadb835415daef38d9c0b
#
_cell.length_a   1.000
_cell.length_b   1.000
_cell.length_c   1.000
_cell.angle_alpha   90.00
_cell.angle_beta   90.00
_cell.angle_gamma   90.00
#
_symmetry.space_group_name_H-M   'P 1'
#
loop_
_entity.id
_entity.type
_entity.pdbx_description
1 polymer ?
#
loop_
_entity_poly.entity_id
_entity_poly.type
_entity_poly.pdbx_seq_one_letter_code
_entity_poly.pdbx_strand_id
1 'polypeptide(L)'
;LKDCKGKSVIVTDGTTLLGGDDKAGVAEIMTMAEYFLTHPEVKHGRICIGFTPDEEVGNGVEYFDIKGFGADYAYTVDGGELGDMSYECFHAASGRLHVQGKSVHPGSAKNIMKNAIKLAYEFISMLPDRECPECTEGYEGFYHVTDIKGTVEEATVDFIIRDHDRKTFEKRKEFFKETAARLNKIYGEERFTVEVKDSYHNMKEMIEKEMHVVDNLKEAMLKAGVTPKVSPI
;
A
#
# COMPACT_ATOMS: atom_id res chain seq x y z
N LEU A 1 -4.19 -1.47 24.22
CA LEU A 1 -5.11 -1.27 25.36
C LEU A 1 -4.55 -0.33 26.45
N LYS A 2 -3.21 -0.18 26.60
CA LYS A 2 -2.65 0.75 27.60
C LYS A 2 -3.09 2.20 27.36
N ASP A 3 -3.16 2.60 26.09
CA ASP A 3 -3.53 3.96 25.65
C ASP A 3 -5.04 4.23 25.75
N CYS A 4 -5.83 3.18 25.97
CA CYS A 4 -7.28 3.27 26.18
C CYS A 4 -7.68 3.38 27.67
N LYS A 5 -6.71 3.43 28.60
CA LYS A 5 -6.99 3.53 30.02
C LYS A 5 -7.75 4.84 30.33
N GLY A 6 -8.95 4.70 30.92
CA GLY A 6 -9.81 5.85 31.23
C GLY A 6 -10.69 6.32 30.06
N LYS A 7 -10.66 5.65 28.92
CA LYS A 7 -11.54 5.91 27.76
C LYS A 7 -12.65 4.87 27.70
N SER A 8 -13.78 5.24 27.11
CA SER A 8 -14.81 4.28 26.70
C SER A 8 -14.38 3.62 25.38
N VAL A 9 -14.40 2.31 25.35
CA VAL A 9 -14.00 1.54 24.17
C VAL A 9 -15.15 0.63 23.77
N ILE A 10 -15.53 0.65 22.50
CA ILE A 10 -16.52 -0.27 21.93
C ILE A 10 -15.77 -1.51 21.45
N VAL A 11 -16.24 -2.67 21.88
CA VAL A 11 -15.65 -3.97 21.53
C VAL A 11 -16.75 -4.96 21.15
N THR A 12 -16.39 -6.00 20.41
CA THR A 12 -17.27 -7.15 20.18
C THR A 12 -17.18 -8.15 21.35
N ASP A 13 -18.05 -9.13 21.36
CA ASP A 13 -17.99 -10.28 22.27
C ASP A 13 -16.91 -11.31 21.86
N GLY A 14 -16.20 -11.06 20.77
CA GLY A 14 -15.14 -11.92 20.23
C GLY A 14 -15.64 -12.98 19.23
N THR A 15 -16.94 -13.04 18.95
CA THR A 15 -17.49 -13.99 17.96
C THR A 15 -17.44 -13.47 16.54
N THR A 16 -17.35 -12.14 16.36
CA THR A 16 -17.23 -11.46 15.06
C THR A 16 -16.20 -10.36 15.11
N LEU A 17 -15.78 -9.87 13.94
CA LEU A 17 -15.07 -8.61 13.81
C LEU A 17 -16.00 -7.46 14.22
N LEU A 18 -15.43 -6.38 14.75
CA LEU A 18 -16.20 -5.15 15.05
C LEU A 18 -16.76 -4.53 13.77
N GLY A 19 -15.96 -4.52 12.72
CA GLY A 19 -16.31 -3.90 11.43
C GLY A 19 -16.43 -2.38 11.50
N GLY A 20 -15.74 -1.74 12.46
CA GLY A 20 -15.65 -0.29 12.54
C GLY A 20 -14.92 0.29 11.34
N ASP A 21 -13.99 -0.43 10.82
CA ASP A 21 -13.33 -0.22 9.55
C ASP A 21 -14.13 -0.96 8.43
N ASP A 22 -14.79 -0.24 7.49
CA ASP A 22 -15.01 1.22 7.59
C ASP A 22 -16.51 1.57 7.73
N LYS A 23 -17.28 0.80 8.50
CA LYS A 23 -18.70 1.14 8.78
C LYS A 23 -18.85 2.46 9.55
N ALA A 24 -17.80 2.89 10.25
CA ALA A 24 -17.80 4.19 10.93
C ALA A 24 -17.88 5.32 9.90
N GLY A 25 -17.00 5.34 8.89
CA GLY A 25 -17.03 6.32 7.81
C GLY A 25 -18.33 6.27 6.99
N VAL A 26 -18.87 5.08 6.74
CA VAL A 26 -20.21 4.94 6.12
C VAL A 26 -21.26 5.64 6.97
N ALA A 27 -21.28 5.45 8.29
CA ALA A 27 -22.25 6.08 9.18
C ALA A 27 -22.08 7.61 9.21
N GLU A 28 -20.84 8.10 9.21
CA GLU A 28 -20.54 9.55 9.16
C GLU A 28 -21.06 10.19 7.87
N ILE A 29 -20.80 9.59 6.72
CA ILE A 29 -21.27 10.05 5.41
C ILE A 29 -22.81 10.06 5.34
N MET A 30 -23.45 9.01 5.84
CA MET A 30 -24.91 8.93 5.86
C MET A 30 -25.55 9.95 6.81
N THR A 31 -24.92 10.20 7.95
CA THR A 31 -25.36 11.23 8.89
C THR A 31 -25.23 12.64 8.29
N MET A 32 -24.13 12.90 7.58
CA MET A 32 -23.96 14.15 6.82
C MET A 32 -25.04 14.30 5.76
N ALA A 33 -25.37 13.25 5.01
CA ALA A 33 -26.41 13.28 3.99
C ALA A 33 -27.80 13.58 4.60
N GLU A 34 -28.15 12.94 5.70
CA GLU A 34 -29.39 13.21 6.43
C GLU A 34 -29.45 14.65 6.90
N TYR A 35 -28.34 15.17 7.44
CA TYR A 35 -28.28 16.57 7.88
C TYR A 35 -28.61 17.54 6.76
N PHE A 36 -28.01 17.44 5.60
CA PHE A 36 -28.29 18.34 4.48
C PHE A 36 -29.72 18.18 3.92
N LEU A 37 -30.27 16.97 3.94
CA LEU A 37 -31.65 16.73 3.52
C LEU A 37 -32.70 17.33 4.48
N THR A 38 -32.37 17.40 5.78
CA THR A 38 -33.27 17.92 6.82
C THR A 38 -33.06 19.41 7.11
N HIS A 39 -31.98 20.01 6.59
CA HIS A 39 -31.63 21.41 6.78
C HIS A 39 -31.44 22.14 5.44
N PRO A 40 -32.52 22.35 4.68
CA PRO A 40 -32.46 22.96 3.35
C PRO A 40 -31.96 24.41 3.33
N GLU A 41 -31.94 25.06 4.47
CA GLU A 41 -31.36 26.40 4.67
C GLU A 41 -29.82 26.40 4.60
N VAL A 42 -29.15 25.26 4.81
CA VAL A 42 -27.71 25.12 4.72
C VAL A 42 -27.29 24.99 3.26
N LYS A 43 -26.62 26.01 2.76
CA LYS A 43 -26.16 26.04 1.36
C LYS A 43 -24.95 25.13 1.16
N HIS A 44 -25.03 24.28 0.15
CA HIS A 44 -23.93 23.40 -0.27
C HIS A 44 -23.88 23.30 -1.79
N GLY A 45 -22.74 22.90 -2.31
CA GLY A 45 -22.59 22.50 -3.70
C GLY A 45 -23.19 21.11 -3.96
N ARG A 46 -22.94 20.56 -5.14
CA ARG A 46 -23.32 19.18 -5.46
C ARG A 46 -22.46 18.23 -4.62
N ILE A 47 -23.11 17.33 -3.89
CA ILE A 47 -22.47 16.28 -3.12
C ILE A 47 -22.74 14.94 -3.82
N CYS A 48 -21.67 14.22 -4.15
CA CYS A 48 -21.72 12.87 -4.67
C CYS A 48 -21.21 11.92 -3.59
N ILE A 49 -21.97 10.87 -3.29
CA ILE A 49 -21.59 9.87 -2.29
C ILE A 49 -21.36 8.55 -3.04
N GLY A 50 -20.23 7.91 -2.77
CA GLY A 50 -19.86 6.62 -3.33
C GLY A 50 -19.41 5.68 -2.23
N PHE A 51 -19.87 4.45 -2.27
CA PHE A 51 -19.41 3.35 -1.45
C PHE A 51 -18.88 2.26 -2.38
N THR A 52 -17.68 1.77 -2.11
CA THR A 52 -17.05 0.73 -2.92
C THR A 52 -16.89 -0.54 -2.09
N PRO A 53 -17.20 -1.72 -2.63
CA PRO A 53 -16.89 -3.00 -1.99
C PRO A 53 -15.43 -3.38 -2.24
N ASP A 54 -14.98 -4.45 -1.58
CA ASP A 54 -13.70 -5.12 -1.87
C ASP A 54 -12.43 -4.26 -1.66
N GLU A 55 -12.50 -3.25 -0.77
CA GLU A 55 -11.35 -2.43 -0.40
C GLU A 55 -10.24 -3.31 0.20
N GLU A 56 -10.56 -4.20 1.14
CA GLU A 56 -9.64 -5.07 1.88
C GLU A 56 -8.85 -6.07 1.00
N VAL A 57 -9.31 -6.28 -0.22
CA VAL A 57 -8.61 -7.09 -1.23
C VAL A 57 -7.98 -6.25 -2.34
N GLY A 58 -8.00 -4.92 -2.21
CA GLY A 58 -7.39 -3.97 -3.12
C GLY A 58 -8.14 -3.72 -4.42
N ASN A 59 -9.41 -4.12 -4.51
CA ASN A 59 -10.22 -4.02 -5.73
C ASN A 59 -11.31 -2.94 -5.67
N GLY A 60 -11.35 -2.15 -4.61
CA GLY A 60 -12.43 -1.21 -4.31
C GLY A 60 -12.77 -0.22 -5.42
N VAL A 61 -11.81 0.14 -6.26
CA VAL A 61 -11.98 1.15 -7.31
C VAL A 61 -11.86 0.60 -8.73
N GLU A 62 -11.65 -0.70 -8.90
CA GLU A 62 -11.37 -1.31 -10.22
C GLU A 62 -12.50 -1.04 -11.24
N TYR A 63 -13.74 -1.08 -10.79
CA TYR A 63 -14.93 -0.87 -11.63
C TYR A 63 -15.66 0.45 -11.34
N PHE A 64 -15.05 1.34 -10.56
CA PHE A 64 -15.70 2.59 -10.19
C PHE A 64 -15.72 3.57 -11.38
N ASP A 65 -16.91 3.95 -11.81
CA ASP A 65 -17.09 4.93 -12.91
C ASP A 65 -16.82 6.36 -12.42
N ILE A 66 -15.54 6.73 -12.32
CA ILE A 66 -15.09 8.05 -11.90
C ILE A 66 -15.75 9.15 -12.76
N LYS A 67 -15.85 8.93 -14.08
CA LYS A 67 -16.42 9.90 -15.00
C LYS A 67 -17.92 10.09 -14.80
N GLY A 68 -18.64 8.99 -14.62
CA GLY A 68 -20.08 9.02 -14.31
C GLY A 68 -20.36 9.56 -12.92
N PHE A 69 -19.49 9.32 -11.95
CA PHE A 69 -19.59 9.89 -10.61
C PHE A 69 -19.51 11.43 -10.65
N GLY A 70 -18.65 11.99 -11.51
CA GLY A 70 -18.66 13.40 -11.91
C GLY A 70 -18.40 14.38 -10.77
N ALA A 71 -17.60 14.01 -9.77
CA ALA A 71 -17.11 14.92 -8.76
C ALA A 71 -15.78 15.55 -9.23
N ASP A 72 -15.54 16.80 -8.85
CA ASP A 72 -14.30 17.51 -9.18
C ASP A 72 -13.15 17.07 -8.26
N TYR A 73 -13.45 16.76 -7.00
CA TYR A 73 -12.54 16.19 -6.01
C TYR A 73 -13.33 15.36 -4.99
N ALA A 74 -12.62 14.56 -4.21
CA ALA A 74 -13.23 13.68 -3.21
C ALA A 74 -12.41 13.67 -1.91
N TYR A 75 -13.10 13.38 -0.82
CA TYR A 75 -12.52 12.98 0.45
C TYR A 75 -12.89 11.51 0.67
N THR A 76 -11.89 10.70 0.98
CA THR A 76 -12.10 9.34 1.47
C THR A 76 -12.17 9.39 2.99
N VAL A 77 -13.25 8.87 3.54
CA VAL A 77 -13.45 8.78 4.99
C VAL A 77 -13.19 7.34 5.37
N ASP A 78 -11.99 7.11 5.89
CA ASP A 78 -11.49 5.80 6.27
C ASP A 78 -10.58 5.95 7.48
N GLY A 79 -10.52 4.93 8.32
CA GLY A 79 -10.00 4.92 9.68
C GLY A 79 -8.69 5.66 9.96
N GLY A 80 -8.36 5.75 11.22
CA GLY A 80 -7.20 6.45 11.75
C GLY A 80 -7.47 7.02 13.13
N GLU A 81 -6.50 7.75 13.69
CA GLU A 81 -6.70 8.50 14.90
C GLU A 81 -7.46 9.80 14.63
N LEU A 82 -8.13 10.32 15.64
CA LEU A 82 -8.81 11.61 15.55
C LEU A 82 -7.84 12.72 15.13
N GLY A 83 -8.14 13.34 14.00
CA GLY A 83 -7.35 14.40 13.40
C GLY A 83 -6.39 13.94 12.30
N ASP A 84 -6.22 12.66 12.10
CA ASP A 84 -5.36 12.16 11.03
C ASP A 84 -5.96 12.55 9.68
N MET A 85 -5.10 13.06 8.82
CA MET A 85 -5.41 13.32 7.42
C MET A 85 -4.18 13.10 6.55
N SER A 86 -4.38 12.62 5.34
CA SER A 86 -3.33 12.40 4.39
C SER A 86 -3.73 12.88 3.00
N TYR A 87 -2.78 13.45 2.27
CA TYR A 87 -2.92 13.78 0.85
C TYR A 87 -1.74 13.25 0.02
N GLU A 88 -0.94 12.36 0.63
CA GLU A 88 0.14 11.65 -0.03
C GLU A 88 0.24 10.20 0.44
N CYS A 89 0.62 9.34 -0.46
CA CYS A 89 0.81 7.92 -0.22
C CYS A 89 2.09 7.45 -0.92
N PHE A 90 2.44 6.20 -0.79
CA PHE A 90 3.54 5.63 -1.54
C PHE A 90 3.29 5.62 -3.05
N HIS A 91 4.36 5.66 -3.85
CA HIS A 91 4.40 4.97 -5.13
C HIS A 91 4.55 3.49 -4.85
N ALA A 92 3.83 2.68 -5.58
CA ALA A 92 3.70 1.26 -5.32
C ALA A 92 3.95 0.42 -6.57
N ALA A 93 4.74 -0.62 -6.41
CA ALA A 93 4.89 -1.68 -7.40
C ALA A 93 4.90 -3.05 -6.73
N SER A 94 4.45 -4.05 -7.48
CA SER A 94 4.72 -5.46 -7.20
C SER A 94 5.99 -5.88 -7.92
N GLY A 95 6.79 -6.72 -7.26
CA GLY A 95 7.93 -7.40 -7.86
C GLY A 95 7.73 -8.90 -7.77
N ARG A 96 8.03 -9.64 -8.81
CA ARG A 96 8.08 -11.11 -8.77
C ARG A 96 9.42 -11.58 -9.27
N LEU A 97 10.10 -12.36 -8.46
CA LEU A 97 11.30 -13.07 -8.83
C LEU A 97 10.94 -14.54 -9.15
N HIS A 98 11.37 -15.02 -10.30
CA HIS A 98 11.39 -16.44 -10.63
C HIS A 98 12.83 -16.91 -10.76
N VAL A 99 13.15 -18.04 -10.12
CA VAL A 99 14.50 -18.63 -10.11
C VAL A 99 14.45 -20.05 -10.65
N GLN A 100 15.26 -20.32 -11.67
CA GLN A 100 15.43 -21.66 -12.24
C GLN A 100 16.64 -22.34 -11.63
N GLY A 101 16.41 -23.40 -10.90
CA GLY A 101 17.45 -24.27 -10.35
C GLY A 101 17.89 -25.40 -11.31
N LYS A 102 18.70 -26.29 -10.79
CA LYS A 102 19.11 -27.55 -11.45
C LYS A 102 19.22 -28.61 -10.38
N SER A 103 18.30 -29.57 -10.42
CA SER A 103 18.29 -30.70 -9.50
C SER A 103 19.15 -31.83 -10.06
N VAL A 104 19.90 -32.51 -9.21
CA VAL A 104 20.60 -33.75 -9.45
C VAL A 104 20.65 -34.55 -8.16
N HIS A 105 21.01 -35.85 -8.24
CA HIS A 105 21.15 -36.69 -7.04
C HIS A 105 22.15 -36.05 -6.05
N PRO A 106 21.81 -35.87 -4.77
CA PRO A 106 22.64 -35.17 -3.80
C PRO A 106 24.07 -35.68 -3.67
N GLY A 107 24.26 -37.01 -3.78
CA GLY A 107 25.58 -37.65 -3.74
C GLY A 107 26.50 -37.30 -4.92
N SER A 108 25.96 -36.75 -6.01
CA SER A 108 26.69 -36.34 -7.21
C SER A 108 26.55 -34.84 -7.50
N ALA A 109 26.11 -34.07 -6.53
CA ALA A 109 25.68 -32.69 -6.74
C ALA A 109 26.82 -31.65 -6.80
N LYS A 110 28.05 -32.04 -6.42
CA LYS A 110 29.17 -31.08 -6.32
C LYS A 110 29.41 -30.40 -7.67
N ASN A 111 29.38 -29.08 -7.67
CA ASN A 111 29.56 -28.18 -8.81
C ASN A 111 28.50 -28.31 -9.94
N ILE A 112 27.44 -29.12 -9.74
CA ILE A 112 26.40 -29.37 -10.75
C ILE A 112 25.05 -28.82 -10.28
N MET A 113 24.64 -29.14 -9.05
CA MET A 113 23.35 -28.70 -8.49
C MET A 113 23.31 -27.19 -8.34
N LYS A 114 22.17 -26.61 -8.72
CA LYS A 114 21.81 -25.23 -8.43
C LYS A 114 20.48 -25.26 -7.70
N ASN A 115 20.49 -25.07 -6.41
CA ASN A 115 19.29 -25.10 -5.58
C ASN A 115 18.56 -23.75 -5.67
N ALA A 116 17.38 -23.75 -6.30
CA ALA A 116 16.62 -22.51 -6.52
C ALA A 116 16.25 -21.77 -5.22
N ILE A 117 15.97 -22.52 -4.14
CA ILE A 117 15.68 -21.90 -2.84
C ILE A 117 16.90 -21.09 -2.33
N LYS A 118 18.10 -21.64 -2.46
CA LYS A 118 19.33 -20.94 -2.06
C LYS A 118 19.62 -19.73 -2.94
N LEU A 119 19.36 -19.86 -4.25
CA LEU A 119 19.53 -18.76 -5.19
C LEU A 119 18.51 -17.64 -4.92
N ALA A 120 17.27 -17.99 -4.59
CA ALA A 120 16.26 -17.00 -4.19
C ALA A 120 16.68 -16.26 -2.92
N TYR A 121 17.20 -16.97 -1.91
CA TYR A 121 17.75 -16.33 -0.71
C TYR A 121 18.94 -15.41 -1.03
N GLU A 122 19.82 -15.81 -1.94
CA GLU A 122 20.94 -14.96 -2.39
C GLU A 122 20.44 -13.66 -3.02
N PHE A 123 19.41 -13.72 -3.87
CA PHE A 123 18.78 -12.53 -4.42
C PHE A 123 18.23 -11.60 -3.32
N ILE A 124 17.47 -12.17 -2.38
CA ILE A 124 16.91 -11.41 -1.26
C ILE A 124 18.02 -10.73 -0.46
N SER A 125 19.12 -11.45 -0.17
CA SER A 125 20.24 -10.93 0.61
C SER A 125 21.08 -9.86 -0.11
N MET A 126 20.87 -9.66 -1.40
CA MET A 126 21.50 -8.56 -2.15
C MET A 126 20.68 -7.27 -2.13
N LEU A 127 19.43 -7.32 -1.73
CA LEU A 127 18.65 -6.12 -1.46
C LEU A 127 19.13 -5.46 -0.17
N PRO A 128 18.98 -4.14 -0.01
CA PRO A 128 19.45 -3.45 1.20
C PRO A 128 18.73 -3.96 2.46
N ASP A 129 19.47 -4.53 3.39
CA ASP A 129 18.96 -5.21 4.60
C ASP A 129 18.01 -4.36 5.46
N ARG A 130 18.25 -3.04 5.49
CA ARG A 130 17.47 -2.12 6.34
C ARG A 130 16.33 -1.41 5.60
N GLU A 131 16.20 -1.65 4.31
CA GLU A 131 15.12 -1.10 3.51
C GLU A 131 13.95 -2.11 3.44
N CYS A 132 13.41 -2.45 4.61
CA CYS A 132 12.29 -3.35 4.83
C CYS A 132 11.31 -2.73 5.83
N PRO A 133 10.01 -3.10 5.82
CA PRO A 133 8.99 -2.47 6.66
C PRO A 133 9.33 -2.43 8.15
N GLU A 134 9.96 -3.48 8.66
CA GLU A 134 10.37 -3.59 10.06
C GLU A 134 11.55 -2.66 10.44
N CYS A 135 12.18 -2.00 9.48
CA CYS A 135 13.32 -1.11 9.67
C CYS A 135 13.10 0.32 9.16
N THR A 136 11.95 0.60 8.57
CA THR A 136 11.65 1.90 7.93
C THR A 136 10.46 2.58 8.58
N GLU A 137 10.43 3.92 8.54
CA GLU A 137 9.34 4.73 9.06
C GLU A 137 9.13 6.00 8.21
N GLY A 138 7.96 6.63 8.34
CA GLY A 138 7.65 7.90 7.69
C GLY A 138 7.75 7.84 6.18
N TYR A 139 8.69 8.57 5.59
CA TYR A 139 8.91 8.68 4.15
C TYR A 139 9.90 7.66 3.57
N GLU A 140 10.44 6.79 4.40
CA GLU A 140 11.42 5.81 3.94
C GLU A 140 10.78 4.72 3.10
N GLY A 141 11.37 4.46 1.94
CA GLY A 141 10.89 3.40 1.05
C GLY A 141 11.51 2.04 1.38
N PHE A 142 10.89 0.97 0.88
CA PHE A 142 11.30 -0.38 1.22
C PHE A 142 11.03 -1.42 0.11
N TYR A 143 11.67 -2.59 0.28
CA TYR A 143 11.33 -3.86 -0.35
C TYR A 143 10.75 -4.79 0.71
N HIS A 144 9.61 -5.39 0.44
CA HIS A 144 8.98 -6.32 1.35
C HIS A 144 8.71 -7.65 0.66
N VAL A 145 9.31 -8.73 1.16
CA VAL A 145 9.00 -10.10 0.72
C VAL A 145 7.64 -10.48 1.29
N THR A 146 6.67 -10.77 0.45
CA THR A 146 5.31 -11.11 0.87
C THR A 146 5.01 -12.61 0.78
N ASP A 147 5.66 -13.33 -0.13
CA ASP A 147 5.50 -14.78 -0.28
C ASP A 147 6.77 -15.39 -0.87
N ILE A 148 7.06 -16.62 -0.50
CA ILE A 148 8.13 -17.43 -1.08
C ILE A 148 7.68 -18.86 -1.23
N LYS A 149 7.80 -19.39 -2.44
CA LYS A 149 7.56 -20.81 -2.76
C LYS A 149 8.76 -21.37 -3.48
N GLY A 150 9.17 -22.60 -3.14
CA GLY A 150 10.32 -23.13 -3.84
C GLY A 150 10.62 -24.60 -3.59
N THR A 151 11.29 -25.17 -4.56
CA THR A 151 11.92 -26.49 -4.57
C THR A 151 13.40 -26.36 -4.92
N VAL A 152 14.10 -27.46 -5.13
CA VAL A 152 15.47 -27.42 -5.69
C VAL A 152 15.45 -26.93 -7.13
N GLU A 153 14.38 -27.21 -7.87
CA GLU A 153 14.28 -26.97 -9.32
C GLU A 153 13.84 -25.57 -9.67
N GLU A 154 12.93 -24.99 -8.87
CA GLU A 154 12.41 -23.66 -9.09
C GLU A 154 12.04 -22.97 -7.78
N ALA A 155 12.06 -21.66 -7.77
CA ALA A 155 11.53 -20.83 -6.68
C ALA A 155 10.90 -19.56 -7.23
N THR A 156 9.88 -19.10 -6.53
CA THR A 156 9.21 -17.82 -6.80
C THR A 156 9.16 -17.02 -5.51
N VAL A 157 9.46 -15.73 -5.61
CA VAL A 157 9.35 -14.80 -4.49
C VAL A 157 8.56 -13.58 -4.93
N ASP A 158 7.54 -13.25 -4.15
CA ASP A 158 6.72 -12.07 -4.37
C ASP A 158 7.16 -10.92 -3.45
N PHE A 159 7.18 -9.72 -4.00
CA PHE A 159 7.62 -8.52 -3.32
C PHE A 159 6.62 -7.37 -3.49
N ILE A 160 6.60 -6.50 -2.51
CA ILE A 160 6.07 -5.15 -2.61
C ILE A 160 7.24 -4.18 -2.59
N ILE A 161 7.23 -3.19 -3.50
CA ILE A 161 8.21 -2.11 -3.57
C ILE A 161 7.47 -0.80 -3.32
N ARG A 162 7.96 -0.01 -2.38
CA ARG A 162 7.33 1.25 -1.95
C ARG A 162 8.36 2.35 -1.83
N ASP A 163 7.99 3.56 -2.21
CA ASP A 163 8.72 4.79 -1.92
C ASP A 163 7.79 6.00 -2.09
N HIS A 164 7.96 7.04 -1.30
CA HIS A 164 7.21 8.29 -1.45
C HIS A 164 7.78 9.19 -2.56
N ASP A 165 9.09 9.14 -2.78
CA ASP A 165 9.76 9.91 -3.83
C ASP A 165 9.81 9.12 -5.14
N ARG A 166 9.27 9.69 -6.22
CA ARG A 166 9.23 9.05 -7.54
C ARG A 166 10.61 8.64 -8.06
N LYS A 167 11.63 9.48 -7.86
CA LYS A 167 12.96 9.20 -8.40
C LYS A 167 13.61 8.03 -7.66
N THR A 168 13.43 7.98 -6.36
CA THR A 168 13.94 6.89 -5.52
C THR A 168 13.15 5.62 -5.78
N PHE A 169 11.84 5.70 -5.99
CA PHE A 169 11.01 4.58 -6.41
C PHE A 169 11.48 3.95 -7.73
N GLU A 170 11.76 4.77 -8.76
CA GLU A 170 12.29 4.26 -10.03
C GLU A 170 13.68 3.61 -9.85
N LYS A 171 14.55 4.20 -9.03
CA LYS A 171 15.86 3.61 -8.71
C LYS A 171 15.72 2.25 -7.99
N ARG A 172 14.73 2.11 -7.08
CA ARG A 172 14.45 0.83 -6.43
C ARG A 172 14.05 -0.24 -7.42
N LYS A 173 13.15 0.07 -8.33
CA LYS A 173 12.73 -0.87 -9.38
C LYS A 173 13.89 -1.27 -10.29
N GLU A 174 14.74 -0.32 -10.65
CA GLU A 174 15.93 -0.60 -11.46
C GLU A 174 16.93 -1.46 -10.71
N PHE A 175 17.25 -1.13 -9.45
CA PHE A 175 18.14 -1.93 -8.61
C PHE A 175 17.64 -3.38 -8.45
N PHE A 176 16.32 -3.58 -8.33
CA PHE A 176 15.72 -4.91 -8.27
C PHE A 176 16.00 -5.71 -9.55
N LYS A 177 15.86 -5.08 -10.73
CA LYS A 177 16.18 -5.70 -12.03
C LYS A 177 17.67 -5.92 -12.22
N GLU A 178 18.50 -4.95 -11.84
CA GLU A 178 19.95 -5.05 -11.92
C GLU A 178 20.49 -6.17 -11.03
N THR A 179 19.88 -6.43 -9.88
CA THR A 179 20.24 -7.53 -8.98
C THR A 179 20.07 -8.89 -9.69
N ALA A 180 18.96 -9.12 -10.39
CA ALA A 180 18.76 -10.33 -11.19
C ALA A 180 19.78 -10.44 -12.32
N ALA A 181 20.00 -9.35 -13.05
CA ALA A 181 20.98 -9.32 -14.13
C ALA A 181 22.41 -9.60 -13.64
N ARG A 182 22.77 -9.07 -12.48
CA ARG A 182 24.08 -9.31 -11.84
C ARG A 182 24.24 -10.79 -11.46
N LEU A 183 23.23 -11.41 -10.87
CA LEU A 183 23.26 -12.81 -10.51
C LEU A 183 23.33 -13.71 -11.74
N ASN A 184 22.55 -13.41 -12.79
CA ASN A 184 22.67 -14.13 -14.08
C ASN A 184 24.07 -14.07 -14.64
N LYS A 185 24.74 -12.92 -14.57
CA LYS A 185 26.14 -12.78 -14.99
C LYS A 185 27.10 -13.59 -14.13
N ILE A 186 26.90 -13.65 -12.80
CA ILE A 186 27.72 -14.45 -11.88
C ILE A 186 27.58 -15.94 -12.17
N TYR A 187 26.36 -16.40 -12.44
CA TYR A 187 26.09 -17.82 -12.71
C TYR A 187 26.35 -18.23 -14.17
N GLY A 188 26.55 -17.26 -15.08
CA GLY A 188 26.78 -17.49 -16.50
C GLY A 188 25.58 -18.04 -17.28
N GLU A 189 24.38 -17.97 -16.68
CA GLU A 189 23.12 -18.50 -17.23
C GLU A 189 21.95 -17.60 -16.78
N GLU A 190 20.89 -17.53 -17.59
CA GLU A 190 19.64 -16.85 -17.22
C GLU A 190 18.82 -17.72 -16.28
N ARG A 191 19.05 -17.55 -14.98
CA ARG A 191 18.37 -18.28 -13.90
C ARG A 191 17.41 -17.42 -13.11
N PHE A 192 17.61 -16.11 -13.13
CA PHE A 192 16.82 -15.14 -12.39
C PHE A 192 16.04 -14.30 -13.37
N THR A 193 14.74 -14.41 -13.34
CA THR A 193 13.82 -13.56 -14.09
C THR A 193 13.00 -12.73 -13.12
N VAL A 194 12.87 -11.45 -13.39
CA VAL A 194 12.06 -10.54 -12.55
C VAL A 194 11.01 -9.83 -13.37
N GLU A 195 9.83 -9.73 -12.80
CA GLU A 195 8.73 -8.92 -13.28
C GLU A 195 8.48 -7.80 -12.28
N VAL A 196 8.32 -6.58 -12.75
CA VAL A 196 7.96 -5.42 -11.92
C VAL A 196 6.79 -4.72 -12.56
N LYS A 197 5.69 -4.55 -11.80
CA LYS A 197 4.46 -3.92 -12.27
C LYS A 197 4.06 -2.82 -11.30
N ASP A 198 3.92 -1.60 -11.80
CA ASP A 198 3.40 -0.48 -11.01
C ASP A 198 1.92 -0.74 -10.67
N SER A 199 1.55 -0.44 -9.42
CA SER A 199 0.18 -0.59 -8.92
C SER A 199 -0.51 0.76 -8.85
N TYR A 200 0.10 1.73 -8.16
CA TYR A 200 -0.40 3.10 -8.07
C TYR A 200 0.74 4.09 -7.83
N HIS A 201 0.44 5.36 -7.98
CA HIS A 201 1.39 6.44 -7.76
C HIS A 201 0.94 7.34 -6.61
N ASN A 202 1.92 8.00 -5.98
CA ASN A 202 1.64 8.96 -4.93
C ASN A 202 0.69 10.05 -5.45
N MET A 203 -0.43 10.23 -4.77
CA MET A 203 -1.46 11.20 -5.15
C MET A 203 -1.02 12.66 -4.94
N LYS A 204 0.02 12.90 -4.15
CA LYS A 204 0.57 14.22 -3.85
C LYS A 204 0.79 15.08 -5.09
N GLU A 205 1.38 14.50 -6.14
CA GLU A 205 1.67 15.22 -7.40
C GLU A 205 0.42 15.81 -8.07
N MET A 206 -0.74 15.20 -7.83
CA MET A 206 -2.03 15.70 -8.32
C MET A 206 -2.66 16.68 -7.34
N ILE A 207 -2.66 16.34 -6.05
CA ILE A 207 -3.29 17.15 -5.00
C ILE A 207 -2.58 18.51 -4.82
N GLU A 208 -1.25 18.57 -5.00
CA GLU A 208 -0.50 19.85 -4.92
C GLU A 208 -0.94 20.90 -5.93
N LYS A 209 -1.62 20.52 -7.00
CA LYS A 209 -2.22 21.44 -7.97
C LYS A 209 -3.54 22.05 -7.49
N GLU A 210 -4.16 21.44 -6.50
CA GLU A 210 -5.49 21.73 -5.99
C GLU A 210 -5.49 21.78 -4.44
N MET A 211 -4.49 22.43 -3.85
CA MET A 211 -4.28 22.48 -2.39
C MET A 211 -5.48 23.02 -1.61
N HIS A 212 -6.39 23.73 -2.27
CA HIS A 212 -7.63 24.18 -1.63
C HIS A 212 -8.45 23.02 -1.03
N VAL A 213 -8.35 21.81 -1.60
CA VAL A 213 -9.02 20.60 -1.08
C VAL A 213 -8.46 20.26 0.31
N VAL A 214 -7.14 20.29 0.45
CA VAL A 214 -6.44 20.02 1.72
C VAL A 214 -6.75 21.11 2.75
N ASP A 215 -6.70 22.37 2.33
CA ASP A 215 -6.92 23.51 3.22
C ASP A 215 -8.37 23.57 3.72
N ASN A 216 -9.35 23.25 2.86
CA ASN A 216 -10.76 23.13 3.25
C ASN A 216 -10.95 22.05 4.33
N LEU A 217 -10.31 20.89 4.19
CA LEU A 217 -10.39 19.83 5.19
C LEU A 217 -9.77 20.26 6.53
N LYS A 218 -8.59 20.90 6.49
CA LYS A 218 -7.94 21.45 7.70
C LYS A 218 -8.83 22.45 8.42
N GLU A 219 -9.43 23.38 7.66
CA GLU A 219 -10.32 24.38 8.22
C GLU A 219 -11.58 23.75 8.82
N ALA A 220 -12.16 22.76 8.16
CA ALA A 220 -13.32 22.01 8.67
C ALA A 220 -13.00 21.28 9.97
N MET A 221 -11.85 20.62 10.06
CA MET A 221 -11.38 19.96 11.28
C MET A 221 -11.21 20.97 12.43
N LEU A 222 -10.54 22.10 12.19
CA LEU A 222 -10.36 23.15 13.20
C LEU A 222 -11.70 23.72 13.69
N LYS A 223 -12.67 23.94 12.80
CA LYS A 223 -14.03 24.38 13.16
C LYS A 223 -14.77 23.34 14.00
N ALA A 224 -14.50 22.06 13.76
CA ALA A 224 -15.03 20.96 14.57
C ALA A 224 -14.29 20.77 15.92
N GLY A 225 -13.28 21.59 16.21
CA GLY A 225 -12.47 21.46 17.42
C GLY A 225 -11.42 20.35 17.36
N VAL A 226 -11.12 19.87 16.16
CA VAL A 226 -10.12 18.81 15.92
C VAL A 226 -8.85 19.42 15.34
N THR A 227 -7.70 19.09 15.91
CA THR A 227 -6.40 19.54 15.39
C THR A 227 -5.96 18.62 14.25
N PRO A 228 -5.79 19.13 13.01
CA PRO A 228 -5.31 18.30 11.90
C PRO A 228 -3.89 17.79 12.13
N LYS A 229 -3.67 16.52 11.88
CA LYS A 229 -2.37 15.85 11.87
C LYS A 229 -2.12 15.34 10.47
N VAL A 230 -1.25 16.00 9.73
CA VAL A 230 -0.93 15.60 8.35
C VAL A 230 0.22 14.60 8.37
N SER A 231 -0.02 13.41 7.86
CA SER A 231 0.98 12.35 7.73
C SER A 231 0.87 11.66 6.37
N PRO A 232 1.95 11.08 5.84
CA PRO A 232 1.86 10.21 4.67
C PRO A 232 1.23 8.85 5.05
N ILE A 233 0.62 8.18 4.07
CA ILE A 233 0.16 6.80 4.16
C ILE A 233 1.23 5.88 3.58
#